data_7f309ff54cceaca33f310c36d5f7a34a
#
_entry.id   7f309ff54cceaca33f310c36d5f7a34a
#
_cell.length_a   1.000
_cell.length_b   1.000
_cell.length_c   1.000
_cell.angle_alpha   90.00
_cell.angle_beta   90.00
_cell.angle_gamma   90.00
#
_symmetry.space_group_name_H-M   'P 1'
#
loop_
_entity.id
_entity.type
_entity.pdbx_description
1 polymer ?
#
loop_
_entity_poly.entity_id
_entity_poly.type
_entity_poly.pdbx_seq_one_letter_code
_entity_poly.pdbx_strand_id
1 'polypeptide(L)'
;MTTIPTLRETIAKAGDTGTAIGHFNISDSQGFWGVVNGARAVGVPVIIGVSEGERDFIGIRQVAAMVRSVREELNYPVYLNADHTYSFERVKEVIDAGYDAVIFDGAKLSFEENARITKQCVDYARSVNPEIIVEAELGYIGSGSKVLDAVPEGVSFENLTTNEEAKRFVEETGIDLFAPAVGNIHGMLRNAPEP
;
A
#
# COMPACT_ATOMS: atom_id res chain seq x y z
N MET A 1 25.93 -14.14 5.95
CA MET A 1 24.79 -13.73 5.11
C MET A 1 24.33 -12.38 5.63
N THR A 2 24.23 -11.37 4.79
CA THR A 2 23.65 -10.08 5.18
C THR A 2 22.15 -10.28 5.40
N THR A 3 21.64 -9.88 6.56
CA THR A 3 20.21 -9.95 6.87
C THR A 3 19.48 -8.97 5.94
N ILE A 4 18.42 -9.42 5.27
CA ILE A 4 17.56 -8.53 4.50
C ILE A 4 16.89 -7.56 5.49
N PRO A 5 16.96 -6.23 5.26
CA PRO A 5 16.30 -5.26 6.14
C PRO A 5 14.78 -5.45 6.10
N THR A 6 14.10 -5.03 7.17
CA THR A 6 12.63 -4.97 7.17
C THR A 6 12.14 -3.90 6.18
N LEU A 7 10.85 -3.96 5.80
CA LEU A 7 10.26 -2.90 4.96
C LEU A 7 10.35 -1.54 5.69
N ARG A 8 10.12 -1.53 7.00
CA ARG A 8 10.22 -0.32 7.83
C ARG A 8 11.61 0.32 7.77
N GLU A 9 12.66 -0.47 7.94
CA GLU A 9 14.05 0.00 7.81
C GLU A 9 14.36 0.49 6.40
N THR A 10 13.81 -0.20 5.39
CA THR A 10 14.01 0.18 3.98
C THR A 10 13.32 1.50 3.65
N ILE A 11 12.10 1.73 4.14
CA ILE A 11 11.36 3.00 3.98
C ILE A 11 12.10 4.13 4.71
N ALA A 12 12.55 3.91 5.94
CA ALA A 12 13.29 4.92 6.69
C ALA A 12 14.57 5.34 5.95
N LYS A 13 15.33 4.38 5.45
CA LYS A 13 16.52 4.65 4.64
C LYS A 13 16.21 5.41 3.34
N ALA A 14 15.11 5.05 2.68
CA ALA A 14 14.67 5.75 1.46
C ALA A 14 14.32 7.21 1.75
N GLY A 15 13.64 7.49 2.86
CA GLY A 15 13.36 8.85 3.34
C GLY A 15 14.64 9.65 3.60
N ASP A 16 15.61 9.06 4.31
CA ASP A 16 16.90 9.71 4.61
C ASP A 16 17.71 10.07 3.35
N THR A 17 17.55 9.28 2.29
CA THR A 17 18.27 9.49 1.01
C THR A 17 17.44 10.25 -0.03
N GLY A 18 16.20 10.61 0.26
CA GLY A 18 15.29 11.25 -0.69
C GLY A 18 14.97 10.37 -1.90
N THR A 19 14.91 9.05 -1.71
CA THR A 19 14.70 8.06 -2.78
C THR A 19 13.35 7.39 -2.60
N ALA A 20 12.56 7.27 -3.68
CA ALA A 20 11.32 6.49 -3.65
C ALA A 20 11.58 4.99 -3.83
N ILE A 21 10.72 4.15 -3.24
CA ILE A 21 10.72 2.71 -3.46
C ILE A 21 9.60 2.38 -4.45
N GLY A 22 9.90 1.62 -5.50
CA GLY A 22 8.91 1.19 -6.48
C GLY A 22 7.92 0.19 -5.87
N HIS A 23 6.62 0.44 -6.05
CA HIS A 23 5.51 -0.43 -5.68
C HIS A 23 4.75 -0.83 -6.95
N PHE A 24 4.64 -2.12 -7.20
CA PHE A 24 4.07 -2.64 -8.45
C PHE A 24 3.06 -3.74 -8.17
N ASN A 25 1.83 -3.56 -8.63
CA ASN A 25 0.80 -4.58 -8.53
C ASN A 25 1.06 -5.73 -9.52
N ILE A 26 0.70 -6.92 -9.07
CA ILE A 26 0.79 -8.14 -9.87
C ILE A 26 -0.52 -8.91 -9.83
N SER A 27 -0.88 -9.54 -10.94
CA SER A 27 -2.04 -10.43 -11.04
C SER A 27 -1.67 -11.88 -11.40
N ASP A 28 -0.39 -12.16 -11.65
CA ASP A 28 0.11 -13.49 -11.95
C ASP A 28 1.63 -13.63 -11.66
N SER A 29 2.14 -14.85 -11.83
CA SER A 29 3.55 -15.14 -11.62
C SER A 29 4.47 -14.51 -12.67
N GLN A 30 4.00 -14.21 -13.87
CA GLN A 30 4.82 -13.57 -14.91
C GLN A 30 5.06 -12.12 -14.57
N GLY A 31 4.02 -11.39 -14.17
CA GLY A 31 4.13 -10.03 -13.63
C GLY A 31 5.05 -9.98 -12.41
N PHE A 32 4.89 -10.91 -11.48
CA PHE A 32 5.77 -11.04 -10.33
C PHE A 32 7.25 -11.13 -10.73
N TRP A 33 7.61 -12.08 -11.60
CA TRP A 33 8.99 -12.25 -12.04
C TRP A 33 9.49 -11.06 -12.87
N GLY A 34 8.63 -10.42 -13.66
CA GLY A 34 8.96 -9.19 -14.37
C GLY A 34 9.43 -8.09 -13.41
N VAL A 35 8.66 -7.85 -12.35
CA VAL A 35 8.99 -6.84 -11.32
C VAL A 35 10.26 -7.21 -10.55
N VAL A 36 10.37 -8.44 -10.06
CA VAL A 36 11.55 -8.90 -9.30
C VAL A 36 12.83 -8.82 -10.14
N ASN A 37 12.78 -9.29 -11.38
CA ASN A 37 13.95 -9.25 -12.27
C ASN A 37 14.32 -7.81 -12.66
N GLY A 38 13.34 -6.94 -12.91
CA GLY A 38 13.57 -5.52 -13.15
C GLY A 38 14.27 -4.84 -11.97
N ALA A 39 13.77 -5.04 -10.75
CA ALA A 39 14.37 -4.49 -9.53
C ALA A 39 15.81 -4.99 -9.33
N ARG A 40 16.05 -6.29 -9.54
CA ARG A 40 17.39 -6.88 -9.44
C ARG A 40 18.36 -6.32 -10.49
N ALA A 41 17.89 -6.10 -11.71
CA ALA A 41 18.73 -5.56 -12.78
C ALA A 41 19.25 -4.15 -12.47
N VAL A 42 18.47 -3.35 -11.73
CA VAL A 42 18.87 -1.99 -11.30
C VAL A 42 19.39 -1.93 -9.86
N GLY A 43 19.33 -3.04 -9.12
CA GLY A 43 19.90 -3.15 -7.77
C GLY A 43 19.13 -2.39 -6.69
N VAL A 44 17.81 -2.31 -6.78
CA VAL A 44 16.96 -1.57 -5.83
C VAL A 44 15.94 -2.47 -5.12
N PRO A 45 15.55 -2.18 -3.87
CA PRO A 45 14.45 -2.87 -3.22
C PRO A 45 13.14 -2.64 -3.97
N VAL A 46 12.19 -3.57 -3.82
CA VAL A 46 10.88 -3.47 -4.48
C VAL A 46 9.74 -3.95 -3.60
N ILE A 47 8.59 -3.31 -3.73
CA ILE A 47 7.34 -3.73 -3.10
C ILE A 47 6.43 -4.35 -4.18
N ILE A 48 5.99 -5.56 -3.92
CA ILE A 48 4.94 -6.24 -4.69
C ILE A 48 3.60 -5.84 -4.08
N GLY A 49 2.74 -5.24 -4.88
CA GLY A 49 1.37 -4.92 -4.50
C GLY A 49 0.39 -5.99 -4.97
N VAL A 50 -0.64 -6.23 -4.19
CA VAL A 50 -1.81 -7.03 -4.59
C VAL A 50 -3.08 -6.42 -4.02
N SER A 51 -3.97 -5.96 -4.89
CA SER A 51 -5.32 -5.48 -4.53
C SER A 51 -6.20 -6.61 -4.00
N GLU A 52 -7.36 -6.30 -3.42
CA GLU A 52 -8.27 -7.35 -2.95
C GLU A 52 -8.65 -8.34 -4.06
N GLY A 53 -8.96 -7.85 -5.26
CA GLY A 53 -9.30 -8.73 -6.39
C GLY A 53 -8.13 -9.60 -6.84
N GLU A 54 -6.92 -9.08 -6.84
CA GLU A 54 -5.72 -9.85 -7.16
C GLU A 54 -5.43 -10.90 -6.08
N ARG A 55 -5.60 -10.56 -4.80
CA ARG A 55 -5.47 -11.53 -3.69
C ARG A 55 -6.51 -12.64 -3.76
N ASP A 56 -7.75 -12.31 -4.12
CA ASP A 56 -8.81 -13.31 -4.28
C ASP A 56 -8.55 -14.24 -5.46
N PHE A 57 -7.91 -13.73 -6.53
CA PHE A 57 -7.57 -14.52 -7.71
C PHE A 57 -6.34 -15.41 -7.49
N ILE A 58 -5.24 -14.85 -6.96
CA ILE A 58 -3.97 -15.59 -6.79
C ILE A 58 -4.01 -16.45 -5.51
N GLY A 59 -4.65 -15.96 -4.46
CA GLY A 59 -4.65 -16.51 -3.12
C GLY A 59 -3.71 -15.74 -2.18
N ILE A 60 -4.24 -15.28 -1.04
CA ILE A 60 -3.51 -14.48 -0.04
C ILE A 60 -2.23 -15.18 0.43
N ARG A 61 -2.35 -16.46 0.82
CA ARG A 61 -1.22 -17.25 1.32
C ARG A 61 -0.24 -17.65 0.22
N GLN A 62 -0.73 -17.85 -1.01
CA GLN A 62 0.07 -18.21 -2.16
C GLN A 62 1.03 -17.10 -2.54
N VAL A 63 0.53 -15.85 -2.60
CA VAL A 63 1.39 -14.69 -2.85
C VAL A 63 2.43 -14.52 -1.74
N ALA A 64 2.03 -14.61 -0.47
CA ALA A 64 2.96 -14.51 0.66
C ALA A 64 4.05 -15.59 0.60
N ALA A 65 3.68 -16.82 0.27
CA ALA A 65 4.64 -17.91 0.11
C ALA A 65 5.61 -17.67 -1.06
N MET A 66 5.11 -17.15 -2.19
CA MET A 66 5.92 -16.84 -3.36
C MET A 66 6.95 -15.75 -3.06
N VAL A 67 6.53 -14.63 -2.45
CA VAL A 67 7.45 -13.55 -2.07
C VAL A 67 8.50 -14.04 -1.07
N ARG A 68 8.08 -14.79 -0.05
CA ARG A 68 9.00 -15.36 0.96
C ARG A 68 10.03 -16.28 0.33
N SER A 69 9.59 -17.23 -0.52
CA SER A 69 10.49 -18.15 -1.22
C SER A 69 11.55 -17.42 -2.04
N VAL A 70 11.13 -16.42 -2.81
CA VAL A 70 12.06 -15.63 -3.64
C VAL A 70 13.00 -14.78 -2.79
N ARG A 71 12.51 -14.18 -1.73
CA ARG A 71 13.32 -13.41 -0.77
C ARG A 71 14.42 -14.27 -0.16
N GLU A 72 14.09 -15.48 0.26
CA GLU A 72 15.03 -16.44 0.85
C GLU A 72 16.04 -16.95 -0.18
N GLU A 73 15.54 -17.41 -1.35
CA GLU A 73 16.38 -17.99 -2.40
C GLU A 73 17.39 -16.99 -2.97
N LEU A 74 16.94 -15.76 -3.24
CA LEU A 74 17.77 -14.74 -3.88
C LEU A 74 18.52 -13.86 -2.87
N ASN A 75 18.21 -13.96 -1.59
CA ASN A 75 18.67 -13.03 -0.54
C ASN A 75 18.50 -11.56 -0.97
N TYR A 76 17.28 -11.21 -1.46
CA TYR A 76 16.98 -9.93 -2.09
C TYR A 76 15.78 -9.24 -1.45
N PRO A 77 15.82 -7.89 -1.24
CA PRO A 77 14.76 -7.14 -0.57
C PRO A 77 13.52 -6.97 -1.47
N VAL A 78 12.66 -7.98 -1.46
CA VAL A 78 11.33 -7.99 -2.06
C VAL A 78 10.32 -7.98 -0.93
N TYR A 79 9.40 -7.02 -0.92
CA TYR A 79 8.37 -6.85 0.10
C TYR A 79 6.98 -7.06 -0.48
N LEU A 80 6.02 -7.37 0.38
CA LEU A 80 4.63 -7.63 0.00
C LEU A 80 3.68 -6.66 0.69
N ASN A 81 2.89 -5.95 -0.11
CA ASN A 81 1.85 -5.04 0.37
C ASN A 81 0.46 -5.51 -0.06
N ALA A 82 -0.49 -5.49 0.87
CA ALA A 82 -1.90 -5.63 0.57
C ALA A 82 -2.47 -4.27 0.17
N ASP A 83 -2.54 -4.06 -1.15
CA ASP A 83 -3.01 -2.83 -1.76
C ASP A 83 -4.54 -2.74 -1.71
N HIS A 84 -5.09 -1.60 -1.31
CA HIS A 84 -6.51 -1.35 -1.08
C HIS A 84 -7.26 -2.48 -0.36
N THR A 85 -7.40 -2.35 0.95
CA THR A 85 -8.12 -3.31 1.80
C THR A 85 -9.28 -2.61 2.48
N TYR A 86 -10.51 -3.11 2.30
CA TYR A 86 -11.74 -2.37 2.61
C TYR A 86 -12.41 -2.77 3.92
N SER A 87 -11.88 -3.74 4.66
CA SER A 87 -12.42 -4.12 5.97
C SER A 87 -11.33 -4.58 6.94
N PHE A 88 -11.62 -4.44 8.22
CA PHE A 88 -10.72 -4.90 9.28
C PHE A 88 -10.45 -6.41 9.20
N GLU A 89 -11.46 -7.21 8.86
CA GLU A 89 -11.32 -8.66 8.70
C GLU A 89 -10.32 -9.01 7.59
N ARG A 90 -10.40 -8.31 6.46
CA ARG A 90 -9.46 -8.51 5.33
C ARG A 90 -8.05 -8.05 5.68
N VAL A 91 -7.92 -6.98 6.47
CA VAL A 91 -6.61 -6.56 7.01
C VAL A 91 -6.01 -7.65 7.91
N LYS A 92 -6.81 -8.25 8.78
CA LYS A 92 -6.34 -9.37 9.61
C LYS A 92 -5.85 -10.55 8.79
N GLU A 93 -6.61 -10.96 7.76
CA GLU A 93 -6.23 -12.08 6.89
C GLU A 93 -4.83 -11.91 6.28
N VAL A 94 -4.50 -10.72 5.77
CA VAL A 94 -3.20 -10.46 5.14
C VAL A 94 -2.08 -10.36 6.18
N ILE A 95 -2.33 -9.75 7.33
CA ILE A 95 -1.38 -9.69 8.44
C ILE A 95 -1.03 -11.11 8.93
N ASP A 96 -2.04 -11.96 9.13
CA ASP A 96 -1.88 -13.36 9.56
C ASP A 96 -1.19 -14.22 8.50
N ALA A 97 -1.27 -13.83 7.22
CA ALA A 97 -0.54 -14.49 6.13
C ALA A 97 0.93 -14.04 6.02
N GLY A 98 1.36 -13.02 6.77
CA GLY A 98 2.74 -12.54 6.83
C GLY A 98 3.09 -11.52 5.74
N TYR A 99 2.18 -10.63 5.41
CA TYR A 99 2.45 -9.46 4.59
C TYR A 99 3.31 -8.45 5.36
N ASP A 100 4.17 -7.72 4.62
CA ASP A 100 5.05 -6.69 5.20
C ASP A 100 4.31 -5.35 5.39
N ALA A 101 3.27 -5.11 4.58
CA ALA A 101 2.45 -3.90 4.65
C ALA A 101 1.00 -4.15 4.26
N VAL A 102 0.12 -3.25 4.69
CA VAL A 102 -1.29 -3.22 4.29
C VAL A 102 -1.78 -1.78 4.20
N ILE A 103 -2.59 -1.49 3.17
CA ILE A 103 -3.33 -0.24 3.02
C ILE A 103 -4.77 -0.49 3.45
N PHE A 104 -5.25 0.22 4.46
CA PHE A 104 -6.68 0.29 4.76
C PHE A 104 -7.29 1.48 4.00
N ASP A 105 -8.17 1.18 3.05
CA ASP A 105 -8.88 2.19 2.26
C ASP A 105 -10.27 2.46 2.88
N GLY A 106 -10.31 3.44 3.77
CA GLY A 106 -11.51 3.98 4.38
C GLY A 106 -12.02 5.27 3.71
N ALA A 107 -11.55 5.61 2.51
CA ALA A 107 -11.84 6.88 1.84
C ALA A 107 -13.33 7.18 1.59
N LYS A 108 -14.18 6.14 1.59
CA LYS A 108 -15.65 6.27 1.45
C LYS A 108 -16.39 6.37 2.77
N LEU A 109 -15.69 6.23 3.89
CA LEU A 109 -16.28 6.31 5.23
C LEU A 109 -16.27 7.76 5.74
N SER A 110 -17.01 8.03 6.81
CA SER A 110 -16.84 9.28 7.56
C SER A 110 -15.44 9.33 8.19
N PHE A 111 -14.95 10.53 8.49
CA PHE A 111 -13.65 10.69 9.16
C PHE A 111 -13.56 9.83 10.42
N GLU A 112 -14.56 9.91 11.28
CA GLU A 112 -14.58 9.21 12.57
C GLU A 112 -14.57 7.68 12.41
N GLU A 113 -15.34 7.17 11.46
CA GLU A 113 -15.38 5.73 11.19
C GLU A 113 -14.10 5.23 10.54
N ASN A 114 -13.54 5.98 9.58
CA ASN A 114 -12.26 5.70 8.99
C ASN A 114 -11.15 5.66 10.05
N ALA A 115 -11.03 6.71 10.86
CA ALA A 115 -10.03 6.78 11.92
C ALA A 115 -10.19 5.63 12.93
N ARG A 116 -11.42 5.30 13.32
CA ARG A 116 -11.71 4.20 14.26
C ARG A 116 -11.24 2.85 13.71
N ILE A 117 -11.57 2.53 12.45
CA ILE A 117 -11.19 1.24 11.84
C ILE A 117 -9.70 1.21 11.55
N THR A 118 -9.13 2.28 11.04
CA THR A 118 -7.68 2.42 10.82
C THR A 118 -6.93 2.16 12.12
N LYS A 119 -7.36 2.75 13.23
CA LYS A 119 -6.76 2.51 14.56
C LYS A 119 -6.80 1.02 14.93
N GLN A 120 -7.92 0.33 14.69
CA GLN A 120 -8.03 -1.11 14.94
C GLN A 120 -7.03 -1.90 14.08
N CYS A 121 -6.85 -1.51 12.82
CA CYS A 121 -5.87 -2.14 11.93
C CYS A 121 -4.44 -1.96 12.46
N VAL A 122 -4.09 -0.75 12.89
CA VAL A 122 -2.78 -0.45 13.47
C VAL A 122 -2.55 -1.27 14.74
N ASP A 123 -3.50 -1.25 15.68
CA ASP A 123 -3.37 -1.99 16.95
C ASP A 123 -3.21 -3.49 16.71
N TYR A 124 -3.95 -4.05 15.76
CA TYR A 124 -3.81 -5.45 15.39
C TYR A 124 -2.44 -5.74 14.77
N ALA A 125 -2.01 -4.94 13.80
CA ALA A 125 -0.68 -5.11 13.19
C ALA A 125 0.43 -5.09 14.23
N ARG A 126 0.40 -4.12 15.17
CA ARG A 126 1.40 -4.02 16.25
C ARG A 126 1.37 -5.21 17.21
N SER A 127 0.18 -5.79 17.44
CA SER A 127 0.03 -6.98 18.32
C SER A 127 0.63 -8.24 17.69
N VAL A 128 0.65 -8.34 16.35
CA VAL A 128 1.19 -9.49 15.62
C VAL A 128 2.67 -9.31 15.33
N ASN A 129 3.03 -8.18 14.72
CA ASN A 129 4.42 -7.83 14.42
C ASN A 129 4.55 -6.29 14.27
N PRO A 130 5.31 -5.61 15.14
CA PRO A 130 5.48 -4.16 15.09
C PRO A 130 6.19 -3.66 13.81
N GLU A 131 6.85 -4.53 13.06
CA GLU A 131 7.52 -4.18 11.81
C GLU A 131 6.55 -4.03 10.61
N ILE A 132 5.31 -4.51 10.73
CA ILE A 132 4.30 -4.35 9.68
C ILE A 132 3.97 -2.87 9.50
N ILE A 133 4.02 -2.42 8.26
CA ILE A 133 3.62 -1.07 7.86
C ILE A 133 2.11 -1.02 7.66
N VAL A 134 1.47 -0.05 8.29
CA VAL A 134 0.05 0.25 8.05
C VAL A 134 -0.07 1.61 7.39
N GLU A 135 -0.62 1.61 6.20
CA GLU A 135 -0.99 2.80 5.44
C GLU A 135 -2.50 3.00 5.48
N ALA A 136 -2.95 4.25 5.43
CA ALA A 136 -4.38 4.54 5.30
C ALA A 136 -4.66 5.74 4.40
N GLU A 137 -5.85 5.74 3.80
CA GLU A 137 -6.33 6.80 2.92
C GLU A 137 -7.35 7.70 3.62
N LEU A 138 -7.27 9.00 3.32
CA LEU A 138 -8.26 9.98 3.75
C LEU A 138 -8.64 10.91 2.59
N GLY A 139 -9.95 10.95 2.32
CA GLY A 139 -10.51 11.66 1.17
C GLY A 139 -10.58 10.78 -0.07
N TYR A 140 -11.67 10.91 -0.82
CA TYR A 140 -11.94 10.06 -1.97
C TYR A 140 -11.27 10.59 -3.23
N ILE A 141 -10.42 9.80 -3.84
CA ILE A 141 -9.67 10.11 -5.08
C ILE A 141 -10.10 9.28 -6.30
N GLY A 142 -11.16 8.51 -6.17
CA GLY A 142 -11.61 7.54 -7.17
C GLY A 142 -11.18 6.12 -6.85
N SER A 143 -11.54 5.18 -7.70
CA SER A 143 -11.14 3.77 -7.58
C SER A 143 -10.93 3.14 -8.94
N GLY A 144 -9.88 2.36 -9.08
CA GLY A 144 -9.54 1.59 -10.28
C GLY A 144 -8.60 2.28 -11.26
N SER A 145 -7.66 1.49 -11.79
CA SER A 145 -6.56 1.94 -12.65
C SER A 145 -6.97 1.98 -14.13
N LYS A 146 -8.00 2.77 -14.47
CA LYS A 146 -8.47 2.92 -15.85
C LYS A 146 -7.99 4.23 -16.46
N VAL A 147 -7.91 4.26 -17.80
CA VAL A 147 -7.83 5.52 -18.54
C VAL A 147 -9.22 6.14 -18.57
N LEU A 148 -9.34 7.32 -17.99
CA LEU A 148 -10.60 8.04 -17.80
C LEU A 148 -10.70 9.19 -18.78
N ASP A 149 -11.91 9.45 -19.28
CA ASP A 149 -12.20 10.60 -20.15
C ASP A 149 -12.54 11.87 -19.35
N ALA A 150 -12.88 11.72 -18.07
CA ALA A 150 -13.16 12.81 -17.15
C ALA A 150 -12.77 12.41 -15.70
N VAL A 151 -12.71 13.39 -14.81
CA VAL A 151 -12.51 13.18 -13.37
C VAL A 151 -13.62 12.26 -12.84
N PRO A 152 -13.29 11.24 -12.01
CA PRO A 152 -14.28 10.31 -11.48
C PRO A 152 -15.39 11.01 -10.70
N GLU A 153 -16.61 10.49 -10.79
CA GLU A 153 -17.72 10.99 -9.99
C GLU A 153 -17.41 10.86 -8.48
N GLY A 154 -17.71 11.90 -7.73
CA GLY A 154 -17.44 11.98 -6.28
C GLY A 154 -16.04 12.47 -5.92
N VAL A 155 -15.11 12.58 -6.88
CA VAL A 155 -13.83 13.26 -6.65
C VAL A 155 -14.05 14.76 -6.75
N SER A 156 -13.65 15.49 -5.72
CA SER A 156 -13.76 16.95 -5.66
C SER A 156 -12.41 17.57 -5.39
N PHE A 157 -12.01 18.56 -6.18
CA PHE A 157 -10.83 19.38 -5.92
C PHE A 157 -11.13 20.54 -4.95
N GLU A 158 -12.38 20.70 -4.52
CA GLU A 158 -12.80 21.70 -3.55
C GLU A 158 -12.76 21.15 -2.11
N ASN A 159 -12.87 19.83 -1.95
CA ASN A 159 -12.89 19.15 -0.66
C ASN A 159 -11.64 18.28 -0.48
N LEU A 160 -10.48 18.94 -0.54
CA LEU A 160 -9.20 18.26 -0.27
C LEU A 160 -9.02 18.00 1.22
N THR A 161 -8.21 17.01 1.56
CA THR A 161 -7.81 16.76 2.94
C THR A 161 -7.09 17.99 3.50
N THR A 162 -7.63 18.58 4.54
CA THR A 162 -7.03 19.76 5.20
C THR A 162 -5.83 19.36 6.07
N ASN A 163 -4.98 20.33 6.39
CA ASN A 163 -3.84 20.09 7.29
C ASN A 163 -4.29 19.62 8.68
N GLU A 164 -5.40 20.16 9.18
CA GLU A 164 -6.00 19.81 10.46
C GLU A 164 -6.51 18.38 10.46
N GLU A 165 -7.23 17.98 9.40
CA GLU A 165 -7.71 16.61 9.24
C GLU A 165 -6.54 15.61 9.10
N ALA A 166 -5.55 15.94 8.28
CA ALA A 166 -4.36 15.12 8.10
C ALA A 166 -3.64 14.88 9.43
N LYS A 167 -3.37 15.95 10.17
CA LYS A 167 -2.72 15.88 11.49
C LYS A 167 -3.54 15.06 12.47
N ARG A 168 -4.82 15.36 12.61
CA ARG A 168 -5.73 14.66 13.51
C ARG A 168 -5.80 13.16 13.18
N PHE A 169 -5.92 12.82 11.89
CA PHE A 169 -6.01 11.43 11.44
C PHE A 169 -4.75 10.64 11.80
N VAL A 170 -3.57 11.18 11.52
CA VAL A 170 -2.30 10.52 11.87
C VAL A 170 -2.13 10.36 13.37
N GLU A 171 -2.45 11.40 14.16
CA GLU A 171 -2.34 11.36 15.62
C GLU A 171 -3.33 10.37 16.26
N GLU A 172 -4.58 10.28 15.77
CA GLU A 172 -5.59 9.37 16.30
C GLU A 172 -5.36 7.91 15.89
N THR A 173 -4.82 7.66 14.70
CA THR A 173 -4.69 6.31 14.16
C THR A 173 -3.33 5.68 14.44
N GLY A 174 -2.26 6.47 14.44
CA GLY A 174 -0.89 5.98 14.58
C GLY A 174 -0.38 5.20 13.37
N ILE A 175 -0.86 5.51 12.17
CA ILE A 175 -0.40 4.92 10.91
C ILE A 175 1.07 5.24 10.63
N ASP A 176 1.70 4.44 9.78
CA ASP A 176 3.08 4.61 9.34
C ASP A 176 3.19 5.43 8.06
N LEU A 177 2.24 5.22 7.13
CA LEU A 177 2.16 5.91 5.85
C LEU A 177 0.75 6.49 5.66
N PHE A 178 0.66 7.60 4.94
CA PHE A 178 -0.57 8.32 4.76
C PHE A 178 -0.79 8.74 3.30
N ALA A 179 -1.96 8.42 2.77
CA ALA A 179 -2.39 8.78 1.43
C ALA A 179 -3.57 9.77 1.48
N PRO A 180 -3.31 11.09 1.56
CA PRO A 180 -4.36 12.12 1.56
C PRO A 180 -4.85 12.46 0.15
N ALA A 181 -6.10 12.93 0.06
CA ALA A 181 -6.60 13.58 -1.15
C ALA A 181 -6.05 15.00 -1.24
N VAL A 182 -5.09 15.23 -2.13
CA VAL A 182 -4.40 16.52 -2.31
C VAL A 182 -4.51 17.05 -3.75
N GLY A 183 -5.52 16.60 -4.49
CA GLY A 183 -5.71 16.92 -5.91
C GLY A 183 -5.25 15.79 -6.85
N ASN A 184 -4.79 14.70 -6.32
CA ASN A 184 -4.52 13.46 -7.01
C ASN A 184 -5.82 12.70 -7.34
N ILE A 185 -5.75 11.84 -8.34
CA ILE A 185 -6.84 10.91 -8.69
C ILE A 185 -6.28 9.51 -8.87
N HIS A 186 -7.12 8.52 -8.59
CA HIS A 186 -6.82 7.13 -8.89
C HIS A 186 -7.20 6.83 -10.34
N GLY A 187 -6.21 6.52 -11.17
CA GLY A 187 -6.36 6.35 -12.61
C GLY A 187 -5.61 7.41 -13.42
N MET A 188 -5.77 7.36 -14.73
CA MET A 188 -5.13 8.28 -15.66
C MET A 188 -6.19 9.03 -16.46
N LEU A 189 -6.13 10.35 -16.52
CA LEU A 189 -6.94 11.13 -17.45
C LEU A 189 -6.30 11.11 -18.85
N ARG A 190 -7.10 10.78 -19.89
CA ARG A 190 -6.63 10.70 -21.28
C ARG A 190 -5.97 11.97 -21.78
N ASN A 191 -6.46 13.11 -21.35
CA ASN A 191 -6.03 14.44 -21.79
C ASN A 191 -5.46 15.27 -20.61
N ALA A 192 -4.94 14.62 -19.57
CA ALA A 192 -4.25 15.38 -18.54
C ALA A 192 -3.02 16.07 -19.13
N PRO A 193 -2.75 17.35 -18.74
CA PRO A 193 -1.45 17.93 -19.04
C PRO A 193 -0.35 17.10 -18.40
N GLU A 194 0.77 16.97 -19.10
CA GLU A 194 1.95 16.36 -18.47
C GLU A 194 2.40 17.22 -17.28
N PRO A 195 2.86 16.61 -16.18
CA PRO A 195 3.31 17.32 -15.00
C PRO A 195 4.56 18.17 -15.25
#